data_5e8baf073afcd67974ab6ebcf10cd4c4
#
_entry.id   5e8baf073afcd67974ab6ebcf10cd4c4
#
_cell.length_a   1.000
_cell.length_b   1.000
_cell.length_c   1.000
_cell.angle_alpha   90.00
_cell.angle_beta   90.00
_cell.angle_gamma   90.00
#
_symmetry.space_group_name_H-M   'P 1'
#
loop_
_entity.id
_entity.type
_entity.pdbx_description
1 polymer ?
#
loop_
_entity_poly.entity_id
_entity_poly.type
_entity_poly.pdbx_seq_one_letter_code
_entity_poly.pdbx_strand_id
1 'polypeptide(L)'
;IKKDIKILTINSKNYPKIILDNLGTSAAPILFCGGKIDLLNNSSIAVVGSRNVCNNGIKFTKNISKQLSNSGFNIISGYAKGVDTISHLSALENDGTTTFVLSYGLYEFKKKKDFKDINWTGNILALSEFLPDSQWSASNAMIRNKTIIGLSSAVIVVQSGPEKDEKGNMSGTFNSGNLALKNNIPLFVLTPSFVDNSLGNKKLIGLGGIEITPDNTIEKIKEHLSKTVLKENKESQKNFNFD
;
A
#
# COMPACT_ATOMS: atom_id res chain seq x y z
N ILE A 1 -3.09 -7.89 -18.72
CA ILE A 1 -3.97 -7.58 -17.56
C ILE A 1 -5.44 -7.82 -17.92
N LYS A 2 -5.96 -7.25 -19.00
CA LYS A 2 -7.39 -7.33 -19.35
C LYS A 2 -7.84 -8.69 -19.90
N LYS A 3 -6.95 -9.48 -20.52
CA LYS A 3 -7.31 -10.72 -21.22
C LYS A 3 -7.45 -11.93 -20.29
N ASP A 4 -6.75 -11.92 -19.15
CA ASP A 4 -6.71 -13.04 -18.20
C ASP A 4 -6.99 -12.53 -16.79
N ILE A 5 -8.24 -12.12 -16.56
CA ILE A 5 -8.69 -11.71 -15.22
C ILE A 5 -9.01 -12.97 -14.42
N LYS A 6 -8.28 -13.19 -13.32
CA LYS A 6 -8.61 -14.22 -12.32
C LYS A 6 -9.46 -13.61 -11.22
N ILE A 7 -10.44 -14.37 -10.79
CA ILE A 7 -11.36 -14.00 -9.71
C ILE A 7 -10.97 -14.81 -8.47
N LEU A 8 -10.63 -14.10 -7.40
CA LEU A 8 -10.38 -14.69 -6.10
C LEU A 8 -11.52 -14.31 -5.16
N THR A 9 -12.17 -15.29 -4.58
CA THR A 9 -13.16 -15.09 -3.54
C THR A 9 -12.53 -15.39 -2.19
N ILE A 10 -13.13 -14.89 -1.11
CA ILE A 10 -12.66 -15.11 0.26
C ILE A 10 -12.48 -16.59 0.62
N ASN A 11 -13.19 -17.50 -0.08
CA ASN A 11 -13.09 -18.96 0.08
C ASN A 11 -12.08 -19.59 -0.88
N SER A 12 -11.46 -18.82 -1.78
CA SER A 12 -10.47 -19.35 -2.71
C SER A 12 -9.16 -19.66 -1.98
N LYS A 13 -8.55 -20.83 -2.27
CA LYS A 13 -7.25 -21.23 -1.69
C LYS A 13 -6.15 -20.17 -1.85
N ASN A 14 -6.20 -19.41 -2.94
CA ASN A 14 -5.20 -18.39 -3.28
C ASN A 14 -5.64 -16.98 -2.86
N TYR A 15 -6.71 -16.86 -2.07
CA TYR A 15 -7.07 -15.55 -1.50
C TYR A 15 -6.01 -15.15 -0.47
N PRO A 16 -5.48 -13.92 -0.51
CA PRO A 16 -4.36 -13.52 0.34
C PRO A 16 -4.75 -13.53 1.83
N LYS A 17 -4.10 -14.40 2.61
CA LYS A 17 -4.37 -14.52 4.04
C LYS A 17 -4.17 -13.21 4.79
N ILE A 18 -3.13 -12.44 4.43
CA ILE A 18 -2.80 -11.17 5.09
C ILE A 18 -3.98 -10.18 5.12
N ILE A 19 -4.82 -10.14 4.07
CA ILE A 19 -5.97 -9.22 4.07
C ILE A 19 -7.05 -9.67 5.06
N LEU A 20 -7.18 -10.98 5.30
CA LEU A 20 -8.08 -11.53 6.31
C LEU A 20 -7.55 -11.27 7.72
N ASP A 21 -6.25 -11.48 7.92
CA ASP A 21 -5.59 -11.26 9.20
C ASP A 21 -5.68 -9.77 9.60
N ASN A 22 -5.50 -8.86 8.63
CA ASN A 22 -5.51 -7.42 8.85
C ASN A 22 -6.91 -6.81 8.96
N LEU A 23 -7.90 -7.30 8.21
CA LEU A 23 -9.21 -6.65 8.07
C LEU A 23 -10.38 -7.51 8.56
N GLY A 24 -10.19 -8.80 8.83
CA GLY A 24 -11.26 -9.70 9.25
C GLY A 24 -12.46 -9.65 8.28
N THR A 25 -13.64 -9.46 8.83
CA THR A 25 -14.91 -9.36 8.06
C THR A 25 -15.00 -8.13 7.15
N SER A 26 -14.10 -7.16 7.31
CA SER A 26 -14.03 -5.98 6.43
C SER A 26 -13.21 -6.22 5.16
N ALA A 27 -12.58 -7.39 4.99
CA ALA A 27 -11.88 -7.75 3.76
C ALA A 27 -12.83 -7.77 2.56
N ALA A 28 -12.33 -7.39 1.38
CA ALA A 28 -13.11 -7.44 0.15
C ALA A 28 -13.48 -8.90 -0.18
N PRO A 29 -14.76 -9.28 -0.31
CA PRO A 29 -15.14 -10.68 -0.51
C PRO A 29 -14.69 -11.24 -1.86
N ILE A 30 -14.43 -10.38 -2.83
CA ILE A 30 -14.00 -10.74 -4.18
C ILE A 30 -12.87 -9.80 -4.61
N LEU A 31 -11.83 -10.36 -5.21
CA LEU A 31 -10.75 -9.63 -5.86
C LEU A 31 -10.62 -10.06 -7.33
N PHE A 32 -10.68 -9.11 -8.23
CA PHE A 32 -10.38 -9.28 -9.65
C PHE A 32 -8.91 -8.98 -9.88
N CYS A 33 -8.14 -9.93 -10.41
CA CYS A 33 -6.69 -9.87 -10.50
C CYS A 33 -6.21 -10.06 -11.94
N GLY A 34 -5.26 -9.24 -12.39
CA GLY A 34 -4.62 -9.36 -13.69
C GLY A 34 -3.12 -9.17 -13.59
N GLY A 35 -2.34 -10.09 -14.15
CA GLY A 35 -0.88 -10.11 -14.07
C GLY A 35 -0.34 -11.17 -13.13
N LYS A 36 0.77 -10.89 -12.43
CA LYS A 36 1.49 -11.85 -11.58
C LYS A 36 0.81 -12.03 -10.23
N ILE A 37 -0.10 -12.98 -10.13
CA ILE A 37 -0.91 -13.24 -8.92
C ILE A 37 -0.06 -13.67 -7.72
N ASP A 38 1.06 -14.37 -7.95
CA ASP A 38 1.96 -14.81 -6.89
C ASP A 38 2.46 -13.67 -6.00
N LEU A 39 2.41 -12.41 -6.50
CA LEU A 39 2.75 -11.22 -5.70
C LEU A 39 1.84 -11.01 -4.49
N LEU A 40 0.65 -11.63 -4.46
CA LEU A 40 -0.22 -11.63 -3.28
C LEU A 40 0.37 -12.38 -2.08
N ASN A 41 1.35 -13.27 -2.32
CA ASN A 41 2.04 -14.02 -1.28
C ASN A 41 3.32 -13.32 -0.79
N ASN A 42 3.74 -12.25 -1.45
CA ASN A 42 4.96 -11.52 -1.09
C ASN A 42 4.69 -10.55 0.06
N SER A 43 5.69 -10.38 0.93
CA SER A 43 5.64 -9.28 1.89
C SER A 43 5.57 -7.94 1.15
N SER A 44 4.51 -7.20 1.40
CA SER A 44 4.20 -5.96 0.67
C SER A 44 4.22 -4.76 1.60
N ILE A 45 4.81 -3.66 1.14
CA ILE A 45 4.79 -2.37 1.85
C ILE A 45 3.95 -1.37 1.05
N ALA A 46 2.92 -0.81 1.69
CA ALA A 46 2.15 0.26 1.09
C ALA A 46 2.95 1.58 1.13
N VAL A 47 3.05 2.26 -0.02
CA VAL A 47 3.61 3.60 -0.10
C VAL A 47 2.52 4.52 -0.61
N VAL A 48 2.02 5.40 0.25
CA VAL A 48 0.88 6.27 -0.02
C VAL A 48 1.20 7.74 0.26
N GLY A 49 0.53 8.64 -0.44
CA GLY A 49 0.77 10.07 -0.23
C GLY A 49 0.02 10.97 -1.19
N SER A 50 0.34 12.25 -1.13
CA SER A 50 -0.29 13.32 -1.90
C SER A 50 -0.19 13.07 -3.40
N ARG A 51 -1.26 13.42 -4.13
CA ARG A 51 -1.26 13.53 -5.59
C ARG A 51 -0.40 14.70 -6.08
N ASN A 52 -0.23 15.72 -5.25
CA ASN A 52 0.60 16.90 -5.48
C ASN A 52 1.75 16.91 -4.46
N VAL A 53 2.59 15.91 -4.52
CA VAL A 53 3.72 15.73 -3.62
C VAL A 53 4.83 16.75 -3.93
N CYS A 54 5.44 17.33 -2.88
CA CYS A 54 6.55 18.29 -3.02
C CYS A 54 7.86 17.60 -3.48
N ASN A 55 8.85 18.38 -3.90
CA ASN A 55 10.12 17.87 -4.42
C ASN A 55 10.85 16.94 -3.43
N ASN A 56 10.86 17.26 -2.15
CA ASN A 56 11.46 16.41 -1.13
C ASN A 56 10.70 15.09 -1.00
N GLY A 57 9.37 15.11 -1.02
CA GLY A 57 8.52 13.92 -1.02
C GLY A 57 8.75 13.06 -2.27
N ILE A 58 8.95 13.66 -3.45
CA ILE A 58 9.32 12.93 -4.69
C ILE A 58 10.65 12.19 -4.49
N LYS A 59 11.70 12.90 -4.03
CA LYS A 59 13.02 12.30 -3.79
C LYS A 59 12.95 11.17 -2.77
N PHE A 60 12.25 11.39 -1.67
CA PHE A 60 12.04 10.36 -0.65
C PHE A 60 11.31 9.14 -1.21
N THR A 61 10.20 9.34 -1.94
CA THR A 61 9.40 8.25 -2.52
C THR A 61 10.25 7.39 -3.45
N LYS A 62 11.03 8.01 -4.34
CA LYS A 62 11.94 7.30 -5.24
C LYS A 62 12.96 6.46 -4.47
N ASN A 63 13.63 7.07 -3.50
CA ASN A 63 14.68 6.41 -2.75
C ASN A 63 14.14 5.25 -1.90
N ILE A 64 13.06 5.46 -1.15
CA ILE A 64 12.51 4.42 -0.29
C ILE A 64 11.94 3.25 -1.09
N SER A 65 11.24 3.51 -2.20
CA SER A 65 10.71 2.44 -3.06
C SER A 65 11.83 1.60 -3.68
N LYS A 66 12.93 2.23 -4.11
CA LYS A 66 14.14 1.52 -4.55
C LYS A 66 14.71 0.64 -3.43
N GLN A 67 14.90 1.18 -2.23
CA GLN A 67 15.48 0.44 -1.10
C GLN A 67 14.59 -0.74 -0.67
N LEU A 68 13.28 -0.56 -0.66
CA LEU A 68 12.30 -1.62 -0.38
C LEU A 68 12.36 -2.73 -1.44
N SER A 69 12.37 -2.36 -2.72
CA SER A 69 12.49 -3.31 -3.84
C SER A 69 13.79 -4.12 -3.74
N ASN A 70 14.93 -3.45 -3.49
CA ASN A 70 16.22 -4.11 -3.28
C ASN A 70 16.25 -5.02 -2.04
N SER A 71 15.34 -4.80 -1.09
CA SER A 71 15.16 -5.63 0.10
C SER A 71 14.11 -6.75 -0.11
N GLY A 72 13.62 -6.94 -1.34
CA GLY A 72 12.68 -8.00 -1.70
C GLY A 72 11.21 -7.71 -1.38
N PHE A 73 10.87 -6.49 -0.93
CA PHE A 73 9.47 -6.13 -0.70
C PHE A 73 8.75 -5.80 -1.99
N ASN A 74 7.51 -6.25 -2.10
CA ASN A 74 6.59 -5.79 -3.13
C ASN A 74 6.01 -4.42 -2.75
N ILE A 75 6.04 -3.46 -3.68
CA ILE A 75 5.45 -2.14 -3.45
C ILE A 75 3.96 -2.19 -3.79
N ILE A 76 3.11 -1.79 -2.86
CA ILE A 76 1.67 -1.72 -3.10
C ILE A 76 1.18 -0.27 -2.98
N SER A 77 0.35 0.17 -3.92
CA SER A 77 -0.26 1.49 -3.89
C SER A 77 -1.47 1.58 -4.83
N GLY A 78 -2.07 2.77 -4.93
CA GLY A 78 -3.38 2.97 -5.55
C GLY A 78 -3.38 3.36 -7.01
N TYR A 79 -2.24 3.39 -7.66
CA TYR A 79 -2.13 3.83 -9.06
C TYR A 79 -2.68 5.25 -9.30
N ALA A 80 -2.70 6.13 -8.29
CA ALA A 80 -3.06 7.53 -8.43
C ALA A 80 -1.85 8.36 -8.92
N LYS A 81 -2.04 9.65 -9.21
CA LYS A 81 -0.96 10.60 -9.49
C LYS A 81 -0.11 10.82 -8.23
N GLY A 82 1.12 11.31 -8.37
CA GLY A 82 2.02 11.67 -7.27
C GLY A 82 2.69 10.46 -6.65
N VAL A 83 2.65 10.34 -5.32
CA VAL A 83 3.37 9.29 -4.57
C VAL A 83 3.12 7.89 -5.12
N ASP A 84 1.87 7.53 -5.42
CA ASP A 84 1.51 6.20 -5.93
C ASP A 84 2.24 5.90 -7.25
N THR A 85 2.15 6.80 -8.24
CA THR A 85 2.83 6.63 -9.53
C THR A 85 4.34 6.55 -9.37
N ILE A 86 4.93 7.42 -8.54
CA ILE A 86 6.38 7.49 -8.30
C ILE A 86 6.88 6.19 -7.63
N SER A 87 6.15 5.69 -6.64
CA SER A 87 6.53 4.47 -5.94
C SER A 87 6.53 3.24 -6.85
N HIS A 88 5.50 3.09 -7.68
CA HIS A 88 5.42 2.02 -8.66
C HIS A 88 6.53 2.09 -9.70
N LEU A 89 6.79 3.29 -10.26
CA LEU A 89 7.86 3.50 -11.25
C LEU A 89 9.22 3.15 -10.64
N SER A 90 9.51 3.69 -9.46
CA SER A 90 10.80 3.45 -8.81
C SER A 90 11.01 1.96 -8.47
N ALA A 91 9.97 1.22 -8.12
CA ALA A 91 10.06 -0.22 -7.93
C ALA A 91 10.45 -0.93 -9.24
N LEU A 92 9.75 -0.62 -10.33
CA LEU A 92 9.97 -1.27 -11.63
C LEU A 92 11.30 -0.87 -12.28
N GLU A 93 11.75 0.38 -12.14
CA GLU A 93 13.05 0.87 -12.61
C GLU A 93 14.24 0.21 -11.88
N ASN A 94 13.99 -0.47 -10.76
CA ASN A 94 14.99 -1.19 -9.97
C ASN A 94 14.69 -2.70 -9.91
N ASP A 95 14.11 -3.27 -10.96
CA ASP A 95 13.79 -4.69 -11.12
C ASP A 95 12.91 -5.28 -10.00
N GLY A 96 12.26 -4.42 -9.24
CA GLY A 96 11.35 -4.79 -8.17
C GLY A 96 9.96 -5.17 -8.68
N THR A 97 9.09 -5.53 -7.75
CA THR A 97 7.70 -5.90 -8.03
C THR A 97 6.73 -4.88 -7.47
N THR A 98 5.57 -4.78 -8.10
CA THR A 98 4.55 -3.85 -7.63
C THR A 98 3.13 -4.33 -7.86
N THR A 99 2.23 -3.94 -6.94
CA THR A 99 0.80 -4.22 -7.01
C THR A 99 0.00 -2.93 -7.09
N PHE A 100 -0.75 -2.78 -8.19
CA PHE A 100 -1.70 -1.68 -8.39
C PHE A 100 -3.05 -2.08 -7.82
N VAL A 101 -3.52 -1.44 -6.77
CA VAL A 101 -4.88 -1.61 -6.29
C VAL A 101 -5.75 -0.52 -6.90
N LEU A 102 -6.66 -0.90 -7.79
CA LEU A 102 -7.41 0.05 -8.61
C LEU A 102 -8.72 0.44 -7.91
N SER A 103 -9.15 1.68 -8.11
CA SER A 103 -10.46 2.20 -7.65
C SER A 103 -11.54 2.12 -8.73
N TYR A 104 -11.33 1.26 -9.71
CA TYR A 104 -12.21 0.99 -10.86
C TYR A 104 -11.94 -0.42 -11.37
N GLY A 105 -12.80 -0.93 -12.24
CA GLY A 105 -12.71 -2.28 -12.77
C GLY A 105 -11.53 -2.49 -13.72
N LEU A 106 -11.04 -3.71 -13.81
CA LEU A 106 -9.86 -4.04 -14.63
C LEU A 106 -10.04 -3.78 -16.12
N TYR A 107 -11.28 -3.79 -16.66
CA TYR A 107 -11.54 -3.43 -18.06
C TYR A 107 -11.28 -1.96 -18.35
N GLU A 108 -11.38 -1.10 -17.33
CA GLU A 108 -11.08 0.34 -17.44
C GLU A 108 -9.59 0.65 -17.29
N PHE A 109 -8.78 -0.35 -16.94
CA PHE A 109 -7.34 -0.15 -16.73
C PHE A 109 -6.66 0.35 -17.99
N LYS A 110 -5.92 1.46 -17.88
CA LYS A 110 -5.11 2.05 -18.96
C LYS A 110 -3.70 2.29 -18.44
N LYS A 111 -2.70 1.89 -19.25
CA LYS A 111 -1.29 2.19 -18.98
C LYS A 111 -1.09 3.71 -19.04
N LYS A 112 -0.64 4.33 -17.93
CA LYS A 112 -0.31 5.75 -17.91
C LYS A 112 0.93 6.04 -18.76
N LYS A 113 1.03 7.28 -19.28
CA LYS A 113 2.18 7.74 -20.08
C LYS A 113 3.50 7.60 -19.32
N ASP A 114 3.49 7.84 -18.00
CA ASP A 114 4.66 7.71 -17.13
C ASP A 114 5.31 6.30 -17.20
N PHE A 115 4.54 5.28 -17.53
CA PHE A 115 5.02 3.89 -17.62
C PHE A 115 5.33 3.43 -19.05
N LYS A 116 5.30 4.32 -20.07
CA LYS A 116 5.39 3.93 -21.49
C LYS A 116 6.63 3.06 -21.77
N ASP A 117 7.78 3.43 -21.21
CA ASP A 117 9.08 2.82 -21.45
C ASP A 117 9.43 1.69 -20.45
N ILE A 118 8.53 1.39 -19.51
CA ILE A 118 8.73 0.35 -18.51
C ILE A 118 8.29 -1.01 -19.04
N ASN A 119 9.16 -2.02 -18.87
CA ASN A 119 8.79 -3.40 -19.11
C ASN A 119 7.85 -3.90 -18.00
N TRP A 120 6.67 -4.39 -18.40
CA TRP A 120 5.64 -4.85 -17.44
C TRP A 120 5.63 -6.37 -17.25
N THR A 121 6.52 -7.08 -17.94
CA THR A 121 6.48 -8.54 -17.97
C THR A 121 6.91 -9.12 -16.62
N GLY A 122 5.99 -9.77 -15.94
CA GLY A 122 6.31 -10.61 -14.78
C GLY A 122 6.49 -9.89 -13.44
N ASN A 123 6.44 -8.54 -13.40
CA ASN A 123 6.73 -7.79 -12.16
C ASN A 123 5.54 -6.99 -11.62
N ILE A 124 4.35 -7.16 -12.23
CA ILE A 124 3.17 -6.37 -11.90
C ILE A 124 1.97 -7.27 -11.64
N LEU A 125 1.24 -6.91 -10.58
CA LEU A 125 -0.14 -7.31 -10.35
C LEU A 125 -1.03 -6.07 -10.38
N ALA A 126 -2.14 -6.11 -11.12
CA ALA A 126 -3.23 -5.15 -10.98
C ALA A 126 -4.42 -5.88 -10.37
N LEU A 127 -5.01 -5.31 -9.33
CA LEU A 127 -6.19 -5.87 -8.70
C LEU A 127 -7.25 -4.81 -8.39
N SER A 128 -8.49 -5.25 -8.31
CA SER A 128 -9.65 -4.44 -7.96
C SER A 128 -10.67 -5.24 -7.18
N GLU A 129 -11.34 -4.62 -6.23
CA GLU A 129 -12.52 -5.17 -5.55
C GLU A 129 -13.84 -4.78 -6.23
N PHE A 130 -13.79 -4.00 -7.31
CA PHE A 130 -14.94 -3.54 -8.06
C PHE A 130 -15.15 -4.41 -9.31
N LEU A 131 -16.40 -4.49 -9.78
CA LEU A 131 -16.72 -5.23 -11.00
C LEU A 131 -15.84 -4.78 -12.18
N PRO A 132 -15.51 -5.67 -13.12
CA PRO A 132 -14.51 -5.40 -14.17
C PRO A 132 -14.77 -4.16 -15.04
N ASP A 133 -16.02 -3.76 -15.20
CA ASP A 133 -16.50 -2.60 -15.96
C ASP A 133 -16.78 -1.35 -15.10
N SER A 134 -16.59 -1.44 -13.79
CA SER A 134 -16.85 -0.33 -12.88
C SER A 134 -16.00 0.89 -13.21
N GLN A 135 -16.65 2.05 -13.33
CA GLN A 135 -15.99 3.32 -13.58
C GLN A 135 -15.35 3.87 -12.31
N TRP A 136 -14.38 4.76 -12.48
CA TRP A 136 -13.76 5.47 -11.37
C TRP A 136 -14.76 6.37 -10.63
N SER A 137 -14.69 6.37 -9.30
CA SER A 137 -15.36 7.35 -8.46
C SER A 137 -14.50 7.71 -7.24
N ALA A 138 -14.76 8.87 -6.64
CA ALA A 138 -14.09 9.29 -5.40
C ALA A 138 -14.42 8.33 -4.24
N SER A 139 -15.66 7.83 -4.18
CA SER A 139 -16.10 6.84 -3.20
C SER A 139 -15.30 5.53 -3.35
N ASN A 140 -15.18 5.01 -4.57
CA ASN A 140 -14.40 3.80 -4.84
C ASN A 140 -12.92 4.00 -4.46
N ALA A 141 -12.37 5.20 -4.66
CA ALA A 141 -10.99 5.49 -4.26
C ALA A 141 -10.80 5.44 -2.74
N MET A 142 -11.79 5.86 -1.96
CA MET A 142 -11.77 5.77 -0.49
C MET A 142 -11.97 4.32 0.00
N ILE A 143 -12.91 3.57 -0.60
CA ILE A 143 -13.13 2.15 -0.30
C ILE A 143 -11.88 1.33 -0.56
N ARG A 144 -11.27 1.49 -1.74
CA ARG A 144 -10.07 0.80 -2.19
C ARG A 144 -8.86 0.98 -1.26
N ASN A 145 -8.76 2.12 -0.55
CA ASN A 145 -7.66 2.34 0.40
C ASN A 145 -7.60 1.25 1.47
N LYS A 146 -8.75 0.73 1.91
CA LYS A 146 -8.83 -0.40 2.83
C LYS A 146 -8.11 -1.64 2.26
N THR A 147 -8.31 -1.94 1.00
CA THR A 147 -7.67 -3.09 0.33
C THR A 147 -6.16 -2.90 0.19
N ILE A 148 -5.66 -1.68 -0.09
CA ILE A 148 -4.21 -1.38 -0.05
C ILE A 148 -3.64 -1.71 1.33
N ILE A 149 -4.25 -1.16 2.38
CA ILE A 149 -3.78 -1.32 3.75
C ILE A 149 -3.85 -2.79 4.17
N GLY A 150 -4.97 -3.47 3.86
CA GLY A 150 -5.18 -4.87 4.21
C GLY A 150 -4.19 -5.84 3.56
N LEU A 151 -3.68 -5.53 2.38
CA LEU A 151 -2.67 -6.33 1.68
C LEU A 151 -1.22 -6.01 2.10
N SER A 152 -1.01 -5.17 3.10
CA SER A 152 0.32 -4.65 3.44
C SER A 152 0.79 -5.12 4.82
N SER A 153 2.07 -5.48 4.91
CA SER A 153 2.75 -5.76 6.18
C SER A 153 3.06 -4.48 6.97
N ALA A 154 3.18 -3.36 6.26
CA ALA A 154 3.34 -2.03 6.83
C ALA A 154 2.94 -0.94 5.82
N VAL A 155 2.68 0.26 6.31
CA VAL A 155 2.27 1.42 5.52
C VAL A 155 3.23 2.57 5.73
N ILE A 156 3.66 3.20 4.64
CA ILE A 156 4.45 4.44 4.65
C ILE A 156 3.58 5.58 4.13
N VAL A 157 3.37 6.60 4.95
CA VAL A 157 2.78 7.88 4.54
C VAL A 157 3.90 8.87 4.26
N VAL A 158 4.02 9.27 2.99
CA VAL A 158 5.04 10.25 2.57
C VAL A 158 4.60 11.67 2.88
N GLN A 159 3.48 12.09 2.32
CA GLN A 159 2.97 13.46 2.50
C GLN A 159 1.44 13.43 2.55
N SER A 160 0.87 13.91 3.64
CA SER A 160 -0.57 14.05 3.84
C SER A 160 -0.94 15.47 4.20
N GLY A 161 -1.84 16.07 3.44
CA GLY A 161 -2.53 17.29 3.85
C GLY A 161 -3.40 17.08 5.10
N PRO A 162 -4.18 18.08 5.51
CA PRO A 162 -5.04 17.98 6.68
C PRO A 162 -6.04 16.81 6.53
N GLU A 163 -6.60 16.37 7.64
CA GLU A 163 -7.62 15.30 7.66
C GLU A 163 -8.80 15.62 6.74
N LYS A 164 -9.25 16.87 6.76
CA LYS A 164 -10.29 17.39 5.87
C LYS A 164 -9.79 18.66 5.21
N ASP A 165 -10.15 18.85 3.95
CA ASP A 165 -9.94 20.10 3.24
C ASP A 165 -10.94 21.18 3.70
N GLU A 166 -10.81 22.40 3.17
CA GLU A 166 -11.69 23.55 3.47
C GLU A 166 -13.17 23.29 3.10
N LYS A 167 -13.43 22.33 2.20
CA LYS A 167 -14.77 21.89 1.80
C LYS A 167 -15.30 20.72 2.64
N GLY A 168 -14.54 20.27 3.63
CA GLY A 168 -14.90 19.15 4.49
C GLY A 168 -14.63 17.77 3.88
N ASN A 169 -14.01 17.65 2.70
CA ASN A 169 -13.68 16.37 2.10
C ASN A 169 -12.49 15.74 2.81
N MET A 170 -12.60 14.46 3.11
CA MET A 170 -11.54 13.71 3.78
C MET A 170 -10.35 13.48 2.84
N SER A 171 -9.14 13.70 3.35
CA SER A 171 -7.89 13.35 2.68
C SER A 171 -7.77 11.83 2.53
N GLY A 172 -7.63 11.35 1.29
CA GLY A 172 -7.42 9.92 1.01
C GLY A 172 -6.15 9.37 1.66
N THR A 173 -5.08 10.17 1.71
CA THR A 173 -3.82 9.77 2.36
C THR A 173 -3.97 9.69 3.88
N PHE A 174 -4.59 10.72 4.49
CA PHE A 174 -4.87 10.69 5.93
C PHE A 174 -5.75 9.49 6.30
N ASN A 175 -6.81 9.25 5.51
CA ASN A 175 -7.68 8.09 5.70
C ASN A 175 -6.90 6.76 5.65
N SER A 176 -5.98 6.59 4.70
CA SER A 176 -5.14 5.39 4.62
C SER A 176 -4.30 5.20 5.88
N GLY A 177 -3.62 6.24 6.37
CA GLY A 177 -2.87 6.18 7.61
C GLY A 177 -3.74 5.84 8.82
N ASN A 178 -4.90 6.49 8.93
CA ASN A 178 -5.85 6.22 10.02
C ASN A 178 -6.42 4.80 9.98
N LEU A 179 -6.68 4.25 8.78
CA LEU A 179 -7.08 2.85 8.60
C LEU A 179 -5.96 1.89 9.05
N ALA A 180 -4.70 2.18 8.76
CA ALA A 180 -3.57 1.38 9.22
C ALA A 180 -3.54 1.31 10.76
N LEU A 181 -3.62 2.46 11.43
CA LEU A 181 -3.66 2.52 12.90
C LEU A 181 -4.85 1.76 13.49
N LYS A 182 -6.05 1.93 12.93
CA LYS A 182 -7.27 1.26 13.41
C LYS A 182 -7.23 -0.26 13.27
N ASN A 183 -6.46 -0.77 12.32
CA ASN A 183 -6.30 -2.21 12.08
C ASN A 183 -4.97 -2.75 12.65
N ASN A 184 -4.29 -2.00 13.49
CA ASN A 184 -3.00 -2.37 14.10
C ASN A 184 -1.90 -2.72 13.08
N ILE A 185 -1.98 -2.17 11.88
CA ILE A 185 -0.96 -2.33 10.85
C ILE A 185 0.12 -1.27 11.07
N PRO A 186 1.41 -1.64 11.12
CA PRO A 186 2.50 -0.69 11.35
C PRO A 186 2.43 0.50 10.39
N LEU A 187 2.34 1.70 10.93
CA LEU A 187 2.28 2.95 10.18
C LEU A 187 3.55 3.76 10.38
N PHE A 188 4.31 3.95 9.31
CA PHE A 188 5.48 4.81 9.26
C PHE A 188 5.12 6.12 8.57
N VAL A 189 5.45 7.23 9.19
CA VAL A 189 5.07 8.56 8.69
C VAL A 189 6.30 9.43 8.55
N LEU A 190 6.54 9.92 7.32
CA LEU A 190 7.68 10.81 7.06
C LEU A 190 7.56 12.09 7.91
N THR A 191 8.68 12.45 8.55
CA THR A 191 8.74 13.63 9.42
C THR A 191 8.15 14.88 8.75
N PRO A 192 7.27 15.62 9.44
CA PRO A 192 6.62 16.81 8.88
C PRO A 192 7.60 17.90 8.46
N SER A 193 8.79 17.96 9.05
CA SER A 193 9.83 18.93 8.72
C SER A 193 10.47 18.73 7.35
N PHE A 194 10.30 17.55 6.76
CA PHE A 194 10.92 17.20 5.48
C PHE A 194 10.04 17.48 4.26
N VAL A 195 8.74 17.59 4.45
CA VAL A 195 7.76 17.78 3.36
C VAL A 195 6.80 18.93 3.66
N ASP A 196 6.38 19.64 2.60
CA ASP A 196 5.41 20.72 2.69
C ASP A 196 3.98 20.18 2.93
N ASN A 197 3.07 21.05 3.41
CA ASN A 197 1.64 20.71 3.60
C ASN A 197 1.43 19.37 4.31
N SER A 198 2.15 19.16 5.40
CA SER A 198 2.26 17.89 6.13
C SER A 198 1.45 17.84 7.44
N LEU A 199 0.37 18.63 7.54
CA LEU A 199 -0.49 18.64 8.73
C LEU A 199 -1.04 17.26 9.07
N GLY A 200 -1.38 16.46 8.05
CA GLY A 200 -1.81 15.08 8.23
C GLY A 200 -0.70 14.18 8.76
N ASN A 201 0.57 14.38 8.32
CA ASN A 201 1.71 13.64 8.87
C ASN A 201 1.82 13.90 10.38
N LYS A 202 1.83 15.17 10.81
CA LYS A 202 1.89 15.55 12.23
C LYS A 202 0.76 14.89 13.03
N LYS A 203 -0.46 14.93 12.51
CA LYS A 203 -1.62 14.33 13.17
C LYS A 203 -1.51 12.81 13.26
N LEU A 204 -1.09 12.12 12.18
CA LEU A 204 -0.92 10.67 12.18
C LEU A 204 0.17 10.20 13.15
N ILE A 205 1.28 10.94 13.28
CA ILE A 205 2.31 10.68 14.31
C ILE A 205 1.70 10.81 15.71
N GLY A 206 0.94 11.87 15.97
CA GLY A 206 0.25 12.07 17.25
C GLY A 206 -0.80 11.00 17.56
N LEU A 207 -1.32 10.29 16.57
CA LEU A 207 -2.24 9.17 16.73
C LEU A 207 -1.54 7.81 16.89
N GLY A 208 -0.22 7.76 16.90
CA GLY A 208 0.57 6.54 17.10
C GLY A 208 1.37 6.07 15.88
N GLY A 209 1.39 6.84 14.80
CA GLY A 209 2.29 6.58 13.66
C GLY A 209 3.76 6.74 14.06
N ILE A 210 4.61 5.85 13.55
CA ILE A 210 6.04 5.85 13.82
C ILE A 210 6.70 6.89 12.90
N GLU A 211 7.26 7.95 13.50
CA GLU A 211 7.97 8.96 12.74
C GLU A 211 9.26 8.39 12.12
N ILE A 212 9.44 8.67 10.82
CA ILE A 212 10.62 8.28 10.04
C ILE A 212 11.27 9.49 9.37
N THR A 213 12.57 9.36 9.13
CA THR A 213 13.38 10.30 8.33
C THR A 213 13.95 9.57 7.12
N PRO A 214 14.44 10.28 6.09
CA PRO A 214 15.05 9.63 4.93
C PRO A 214 16.17 8.63 5.28
N ASP A 215 16.90 8.88 6.36
CA ASP A 215 18.09 8.12 6.73
C ASP A 215 17.78 6.86 7.56
N ASN A 216 16.64 6.82 8.27
CA ASN A 216 16.35 5.73 9.21
C ASN A 216 15.18 4.82 8.79
N THR A 217 14.53 5.10 7.66
CA THR A 217 13.26 4.44 7.28
C THR A 217 13.41 2.94 7.13
N ILE A 218 14.37 2.48 6.33
CA ILE A 218 14.57 1.05 6.04
C ILE A 218 14.91 0.26 7.31
N GLU A 219 15.78 0.83 8.15
CA GLU A 219 16.17 0.21 9.41
C GLU A 219 14.98 0.03 10.34
N LYS A 220 14.19 1.09 10.56
CA LYS A 220 12.99 1.04 11.40
C LYS A 220 11.96 0.05 10.90
N ILE A 221 11.74 -0.03 9.58
CA ILE A 221 10.81 -0.99 9.00
C ILE A 221 11.27 -2.42 9.26
N LYS A 222 12.55 -2.73 8.95
CA LYS A 222 13.11 -4.07 9.15
C LYS A 222 13.09 -4.50 10.61
N GLU A 223 13.48 -3.59 11.51
CA GLU A 223 13.43 -3.83 12.95
C GLU A 223 12.01 -4.14 13.43
N HIS A 224 11.04 -3.35 12.98
CA HIS A 224 9.65 -3.53 13.39
C HIS A 224 9.07 -4.87 12.90
N LEU A 225 9.27 -5.19 11.62
CA LEU A 225 8.77 -6.43 11.04
C LEU A 225 9.45 -7.68 11.65
N SER A 226 10.75 -7.60 11.97
CA SER A 226 11.47 -8.69 12.67
C SER A 226 10.91 -8.95 14.07
N LYS A 227 10.56 -7.90 14.81
CA LYS A 227 9.95 -8.02 16.14
C LYS A 227 8.56 -8.66 16.09
N THR A 228 7.79 -8.37 15.05
CA THR A 228 6.45 -8.96 14.85
C THR A 228 6.54 -10.47 14.63
N VAL A 229 7.42 -10.91 13.72
CA VAL A 229 7.65 -12.34 13.46
C VAL A 229 8.10 -13.11 14.72
N LEU A 230 8.97 -12.50 15.54
CA LEU A 230 9.44 -13.11 16.79
C LEU A 230 8.32 -13.25 17.84
N LYS A 231 7.37 -12.32 17.88
CA LYS A 231 6.21 -12.42 18.79
C LYS A 231 5.25 -13.52 18.35
N GLU A 232 4.91 -13.58 17.07
CA GLU A 232 4.02 -14.62 16.51
C GLU A 232 4.58 -16.03 16.74
N ASN A 233 5.89 -16.22 16.55
CA ASN A 233 6.55 -17.51 16.81
C ASN A 233 6.51 -17.91 18.30
N LYS A 234 6.66 -16.95 19.23
CA LYS A 234 6.57 -17.20 20.67
C LYS A 234 5.15 -17.55 21.13
N GLU A 235 4.14 -16.90 20.55
CA GLU A 235 2.74 -17.20 20.86
C GLU A 235 2.32 -18.56 20.29
N SER A 236 2.75 -18.89 19.09
CA SER A 236 2.52 -20.22 18.49
C SER A 236 3.15 -21.34 19.32
N GLN A 237 4.37 -21.16 19.84
CA GLN A 237 5.03 -22.15 20.71
C GLN A 237 4.36 -22.31 22.08
N LYS A 238 3.78 -21.24 22.63
CA LYS A 238 3.03 -21.35 23.90
C LYS A 238 1.73 -22.14 23.76
N ASN A 239 1.07 -22.04 22.61
CA ASN A 239 -0.18 -22.76 22.33
C ASN A 239 0.04 -24.26 22.05
N PHE A 240 1.27 -24.69 21.74
CA PHE A 240 1.64 -26.10 21.54
C PHE A 240 2.05 -26.81 22.84
N ASN A 241 2.22 -26.12 23.96
CA ASN A 241 2.66 -26.70 25.23
C ASN A 241 1.52 -26.91 26.25
N PHE A 242 0.27 -26.96 25.82
CA PHE A 242 -0.90 -27.27 26.64
C PHE A 242 -1.70 -28.44 26.02
N ASP A 243 -1.04 -29.60 25.88
CA ASP A 243 -1.71 -30.91 25.75
C ASP A 243 -0.89 -31.98 26.50
#